data_572d73483031d6dc02f000d3cbd7f006
#
_entry.id   572d73483031d6dc02f000d3cbd7f006
#
_cell.length_a   1.000
_cell.length_b   1.000
_cell.length_c   1.000
_cell.angle_alpha   90.00
_cell.angle_beta   90.00
_cell.angle_gamma   90.00
#
_symmetry.space_group_name_H-M   'P 1'
#
loop_
_entity.id
_entity.type
_entity.pdbx_description
1 polymer ?
#
loop_
_entity_poly.entity_id
_entity_poly.type
_entity_poly.pdbx_seq_one_letter_code
_entity_poly.pdbx_strand_id
1 'polypeptide(L)'
;MEFANIRRLHLLRARQAATNPAAVAFYNYPRSLRRIGTSNAEHQSSLAAPGISSNATGSVATMLLTKPHPSLAVSSSPLPKNGPIANRITPIATSASRRRSGLRVAAAAVTEARSSHSATPPAAAAAADAAAALSRVDVLSEALPFIQRFKGKTVVVKYGGAAMKSPELQASVIRDLVLLSCVGVRPVLVHGGGPEINSWLARVGVEPQFRNGLRVTDAVTMEVVEMVLVGKVNKQLVSLISLSGATAVGLCGKDARLLTARPSPDAASLGFVGEVSRVDPTVLRPIIDAGHIPVIATVAADEAGQAYNINADTAAGEIAAAVRAEKLLLLTDVSGILADRDDPASLVKEVDVAGVRRMVAEGKVGGGMIPKVECCVRAIAQGVTTASIIDGRVPHSLLLELLTDQGTGTMITG
;
A
#
# COMPACT_ATOMS: atom_id res chain seq x y z
N MET A 1 13.59 26.24 32.35
CA MET A 1 14.38 25.19 33.07
C MET A 1 14.26 23.78 32.47
N GLU A 2 13.50 23.57 31.42
CA GLU A 2 13.32 22.23 30.80
C GLU A 2 14.39 21.82 29.78
N PHE A 3 15.07 22.74 29.16
CA PHE A 3 16.11 22.43 28.16
C PHE A 3 17.45 21.92 28.73
N ALA A 4 17.71 22.12 30.04
CA ALA A 4 18.92 21.66 30.69
C ALA A 4 18.87 20.16 31.08
N ASN A 5 17.68 19.60 31.27
CA ASN A 5 17.52 18.20 31.68
C ASN A 5 17.65 17.20 30.50
N ILE A 6 17.32 17.62 29.29
CA ILE A 6 17.43 16.77 28.10
C ILE A 6 18.90 16.52 27.71
N ARG A 7 19.76 17.53 27.85
CA ARG A 7 21.23 17.36 27.61
C ARG A 7 21.91 16.46 28.65
N ARG A 8 21.42 16.44 29.86
CA ARG A 8 21.99 15.58 30.94
C ARG A 8 21.64 14.11 30.75
N LEU A 9 20.47 13.80 30.21
CA LEU A 9 20.05 12.43 29.89
C LEU A 9 20.80 11.85 28.67
N HIS A 10 21.13 12.67 27.68
CA HIS A 10 21.95 12.24 26.54
C HIS A 10 23.40 11.96 26.90
N LEU A 11 23.99 12.71 27.81
CA LEU A 11 25.36 12.49 28.29
C LEU A 11 25.48 11.25 29.23
N LEU A 12 24.44 10.91 29.99
CA LEU A 12 24.40 9.70 30.81
C LEU A 12 24.23 8.43 29.94
N ARG A 13 23.45 8.48 28.88
CA ARG A 13 23.34 7.35 27.94
C ARG A 13 24.62 7.12 27.12
N ALA A 14 25.35 8.17 26.76
CA ALA A 14 26.63 8.03 26.08
C ALA A 14 27.75 7.44 26.96
N ARG A 15 27.68 7.63 28.28
CA ARG A 15 28.65 7.03 29.20
C ARG A 15 28.38 5.55 29.57
N GLN A 16 27.12 5.11 29.47
CA GLN A 16 26.76 3.70 29.68
C GLN A 16 27.05 2.80 28.46
N ALA A 17 27.15 3.38 27.26
CA ALA A 17 27.54 2.65 26.05
C ALA A 17 29.06 2.37 25.95
N ALA A 18 29.88 3.05 26.76
CA ALA A 18 31.35 2.92 26.72
C ALA A 18 31.92 1.78 27.58
N THR A 19 31.09 1.04 28.32
CA THR A 19 31.55 -0.01 29.25
C THR A 19 31.12 -1.43 28.88
N ASN A 20 30.67 -1.66 27.64
CA ASN A 20 30.30 -3.00 27.16
C ASN A 20 31.29 -3.51 26.10
N PRO A 21 32.14 -4.50 26.38
CA PRO A 21 33.20 -4.98 25.48
C PRO A 21 32.67 -5.70 24.21
N ALA A 22 31.37 -5.92 24.07
CA ALA A 22 30.77 -6.63 22.94
C ALA A 22 30.36 -5.72 21.76
N ALA A 23 30.58 -4.41 21.82
CA ALA A 23 30.15 -3.45 20.80
C ALA A 23 31.25 -2.92 19.86
N VAL A 24 32.44 -3.53 19.84
CA VAL A 24 33.62 -3.01 19.07
C VAL A 24 33.90 -3.83 17.79
N ALA A 25 32.94 -4.52 17.22
CA ALA A 25 33.20 -5.40 16.08
C ALA A 25 32.54 -4.99 14.75
N PHE A 26 32.02 -3.78 14.59
CA PHE A 26 31.46 -3.36 13.29
C PHE A 26 31.71 -1.88 12.96
N TYR A 27 32.96 -1.48 12.77
CA TYR A 27 33.29 -0.24 12.02
C TYR A 27 34.72 -0.33 11.46
N ASN A 28 34.87 -1.02 10.33
CA ASN A 28 36.04 -0.85 9.48
C ASN A 28 35.63 -0.87 8.00
N TYR A 29 35.42 0.31 7.45
CA TYR A 29 35.38 0.54 6.00
C TYR A 29 36.79 1.02 5.56
N PRO A 30 37.45 0.39 4.59
CA PRO A 30 38.68 0.93 4.05
C PRO A 30 38.38 2.02 3.01
N ARG A 31 38.87 3.23 3.30
CA ARG A 31 39.06 4.30 2.31
C ARG A 31 40.23 3.94 1.42
N SER A 32 40.00 3.80 0.10
CA SER A 32 41.06 3.92 -0.90
C SER A 32 40.59 4.78 -2.07
N LEU A 33 40.83 6.06 -1.95
CA LEU A 33 40.95 7.01 -3.04
C LEU A 33 42.43 7.26 -3.23
N ARG A 34 43.00 6.86 -4.35
CA ARG A 34 44.25 7.46 -4.86
C ARG A 34 44.25 7.56 -6.39
N ARG A 35 44.15 8.80 -6.83
CA ARG A 35 44.91 9.51 -7.88
C ARG A 35 45.19 8.72 -9.18
N ILE A 36 44.60 9.26 -10.22
CA ILE A 36 45.01 9.15 -11.62
C ILE A 36 46.26 10.02 -11.80
N GLY A 37 47.33 9.42 -12.23
CA GLY A 37 48.57 10.07 -12.68
C GLY A 37 48.89 9.58 -14.09
N THR A 38 49.09 10.54 -14.95
CA THR A 38 49.49 10.45 -16.36
C THR A 38 50.92 9.91 -16.52
N SER A 39 51.18 9.02 -17.48
CA SER A 39 52.39 9.10 -18.33
C SER A 39 52.32 8.14 -19.54
N ASN A 40 52.78 8.68 -20.67
CA ASN A 40 53.01 8.05 -21.97
C ASN A 40 54.06 6.95 -21.93
N ALA A 41 53.96 6.01 -22.86
CA ALA A 41 55.00 5.68 -23.88
C ALA A 41 54.70 4.35 -24.58
N GLU A 42 54.57 4.45 -25.86
CA GLU A 42 55.13 3.67 -26.97
C GLU A 42 55.58 2.21 -26.71
N HIS A 43 55.05 1.22 -27.47
CA HIS A 43 55.86 0.49 -28.43
C HIS A 43 54.99 -0.40 -29.38
N GLN A 44 55.46 -0.33 -30.61
CA GLN A 44 55.11 -0.96 -31.87
C GLN A 44 55.08 -2.50 -31.87
N SER A 45 54.36 -3.01 -32.79
CA SER A 45 54.64 -4.00 -33.86
C SER A 45 53.51 -5.03 -33.94
N SER A 46 52.90 -5.26 -35.00
CA SER A 46 53.12 -5.57 -36.42
C SER A 46 52.45 -6.89 -36.78
N LEU A 47 51.91 -6.92 -38.01
CA LEU A 47 51.55 -8.09 -38.84
C LEU A 47 50.14 -8.65 -38.62
N ALA A 48 49.29 -8.93 -39.60
CA ALA A 48 49.27 -8.77 -41.05
C ALA A 48 47.81 -9.05 -41.50
N ALA A 49 47.38 -8.40 -42.53
CA ALA A 49 46.23 -8.78 -43.34
C ALA A 49 46.62 -9.87 -44.36
N PRO A 50 45.78 -10.54 -45.03
CA PRO A 50 45.06 -10.09 -46.22
C PRO A 50 43.61 -10.64 -46.31
N GLY A 51 42.72 -10.22 -47.17
CA GLY A 51 42.70 -9.47 -48.39
C GLY A 51 41.49 -9.82 -49.22
N ILE A 52 40.97 -8.87 -49.99
CA ILE A 52 40.38 -8.97 -51.31
C ILE A 52 38.93 -9.53 -51.35
N SER A 53 37.90 -8.94 -51.97
CA SER A 53 37.76 -8.13 -53.19
C SER A 53 36.32 -7.65 -53.28
N SER A 54 36.08 -6.38 -53.57
CA SER A 54 35.68 -5.72 -54.81
C SER A 54 34.30 -6.10 -55.35
N ASN A 55 33.53 -5.15 -55.54
CA ASN A 55 32.93 -4.47 -56.70
C ASN A 55 31.50 -4.10 -56.36
N ALA A 56 31.07 -2.98 -56.61
CA ALA A 56 31.13 -1.90 -57.52
C ALA A 56 29.70 -1.36 -57.76
N THR A 57 29.70 -0.05 -57.81
CA THR A 57 28.94 0.80 -58.70
C THR A 57 27.46 1.09 -58.44
N GLY A 58 27.21 2.37 -58.36
CA GLY A 58 26.17 3.06 -59.03
C GLY A 58 25.45 4.06 -58.14
N SER A 59 25.93 5.23 -58.03
CA SER A 59 25.57 6.49 -58.75
C SER A 59 24.28 7.15 -58.24
N VAL A 60 24.49 8.29 -57.55
CA VAL A 60 23.96 9.65 -57.82
C VAL A 60 22.43 9.77 -58.06
N ALA A 61 21.78 10.53 -57.18
CA ALA A 61 21.07 11.74 -57.59
C ALA A 61 20.60 12.53 -56.34
N THR A 62 21.11 13.71 -56.28
CA THR A 62 20.71 14.92 -55.58
C THR A 62 19.30 15.34 -56.02
N MET A 63 18.47 15.87 -55.11
CA MET A 63 17.70 17.13 -55.21
C MET A 63 16.68 17.19 -54.08
N LEU A 64 16.93 18.02 -53.09
CA LEU A 64 16.32 19.34 -52.92
C LEU A 64 14.84 19.46 -53.27
N LEU A 65 13.98 19.66 -52.25
CA LEU A 65 13.14 20.85 -52.18
C LEU A 65 12.34 20.88 -50.88
N THR A 66 12.70 21.83 -50.09
CA THR A 66 12.00 22.37 -48.94
C THR A 66 10.65 22.97 -49.33
N LYS A 67 9.59 22.66 -48.59
CA LYS A 67 8.41 23.54 -48.50
C LYS A 67 8.17 23.92 -47.06
N PRO A 68 7.95 25.21 -46.76
CA PRO A 68 7.71 25.68 -45.41
C PRO A 68 6.25 25.43 -45.01
N HIS A 69 6.05 25.03 -43.74
CA HIS A 69 4.74 25.03 -43.11
C HIS A 69 4.27 26.46 -42.86
N PRO A 70 2.95 26.75 -43.02
CA PRO A 70 2.41 28.06 -42.73
C PRO A 70 2.37 28.32 -41.24
N SER A 71 2.97 29.43 -40.83
CA SER A 71 2.88 30.07 -39.55
C SER A 71 1.43 30.42 -39.24
N LEU A 72 0.86 29.87 -38.17
CA LEU A 72 -0.38 30.35 -37.60
C LEU A 72 -0.08 31.66 -36.85
N ALA A 73 -0.57 32.75 -37.41
CA ALA A 73 -0.56 34.07 -36.79
C ALA A 73 -1.49 34.04 -35.58
N VAL A 74 -0.90 34.19 -34.37
CA VAL A 74 -1.65 34.45 -33.14
C VAL A 74 -2.07 35.90 -33.18
N SER A 75 -3.36 36.18 -33.35
CA SER A 75 -3.95 37.50 -33.18
C SER A 75 -3.94 37.88 -31.71
N SER A 76 -3.12 38.86 -31.35
CA SER A 76 -3.11 39.51 -30.06
C SER A 76 -4.29 40.45 -29.92
N SER A 77 -5.33 40.05 -29.20
CA SER A 77 -6.35 40.97 -28.72
C SER A 77 -5.86 41.65 -27.43
N PRO A 78 -6.03 42.94 -27.23
CA PRO A 78 -5.53 43.63 -26.05
C PRO A 78 -6.38 43.32 -24.83
N LEU A 79 -5.71 43.01 -23.70
CA LEU A 79 -6.27 42.84 -22.38
C LEU A 79 -6.82 44.18 -21.88
N PRO A 80 -7.98 44.22 -21.18
CA PRO A 80 -8.47 45.40 -20.53
C PRO A 80 -7.58 45.78 -19.34
N LYS A 81 -7.26 47.07 -19.24
CA LYS A 81 -6.49 47.67 -18.16
C LYS A 81 -7.24 47.54 -16.83
N ASN A 82 -6.70 46.80 -15.91
CA ASN A 82 -7.17 46.69 -14.56
C ASN A 82 -6.91 47.98 -13.78
N GLY A 83 -7.98 48.58 -13.25
CA GLY A 83 -7.91 49.58 -12.19
C GLY A 83 -7.55 48.92 -10.85
N PRO A 84 -7.13 49.73 -9.84
CA PRO A 84 -6.62 49.19 -8.58
C PRO A 84 -7.73 48.51 -7.77
N ILE A 85 -7.55 47.24 -7.44
CA ILE A 85 -8.39 46.52 -6.48
C ILE A 85 -8.01 47.02 -5.08
N ALA A 86 -8.86 47.86 -4.52
CA ALA A 86 -8.76 48.27 -3.11
C ALA A 86 -9.09 47.07 -2.23
N ASN A 87 -8.12 46.60 -1.46
CA ASN A 87 -8.29 45.65 -0.40
C ASN A 87 -9.23 46.20 0.67
N ARG A 88 -10.53 45.87 0.62
CA ARG A 88 -11.43 46.01 1.74
C ARG A 88 -11.33 44.77 2.61
N ILE A 89 -10.46 44.82 3.59
CA ILE A 89 -10.52 43.95 4.76
C ILE A 89 -11.61 44.53 5.67
N THR A 90 -12.78 43.92 5.70
CA THR A 90 -13.79 44.19 6.70
C THR A 90 -13.42 43.42 7.96
N PRO A 91 -13.24 44.09 9.12
CA PRO A 91 -13.04 43.37 10.37
C PRO A 91 -14.38 42.78 10.81
N ILE A 92 -14.36 41.46 11.11
CA ILE A 92 -15.48 40.79 11.77
C ILE A 92 -15.59 41.36 13.18
N ALA A 93 -16.62 42.15 13.39
CA ALA A 93 -16.96 42.69 14.71
C ALA A 93 -17.44 41.56 15.61
N THR A 94 -16.63 41.18 16.59
CA THR A 94 -17.07 40.39 17.73
C THR A 94 -17.95 41.22 18.63
N SER A 95 -19.27 41.15 18.46
CA SER A 95 -20.22 41.72 19.38
C SER A 95 -20.34 40.87 20.65
N ALA A 96 -19.53 41.16 21.65
CA ALA A 96 -19.75 40.67 23.00
C ALA A 96 -20.90 41.44 23.64
N SER A 97 -22.13 40.97 23.45
CA SER A 97 -23.30 41.43 24.16
C SER A 97 -23.25 40.91 25.61
N ARG A 98 -22.72 41.74 26.51
CA ARG A 98 -22.93 41.57 27.95
C ARG A 98 -24.39 41.90 28.29
N ARG A 99 -25.27 40.91 28.30
CA ARG A 99 -26.54 41.02 29.05
C ARG A 99 -26.28 40.61 30.51
N ARG A 100 -26.08 41.61 31.36
CA ARG A 100 -26.29 41.47 32.82
C ARG A 100 -27.78 41.40 33.06
N SER A 101 -28.34 40.20 33.16
CA SER A 101 -29.63 39.98 33.83
C SER A 101 -29.32 39.58 35.27
N GLY A 102 -29.59 40.51 36.16
CA GLY A 102 -29.53 40.27 37.58
C GLY A 102 -30.60 39.25 37.98
N LEU A 103 -30.16 38.06 38.37
CA LEU A 103 -31.00 37.13 39.10
C LEU A 103 -30.65 37.29 40.57
N ARG A 104 -31.52 38.01 41.31
CA ARG A 104 -31.57 37.93 42.75
C ARG A 104 -31.96 36.51 43.12
N VAL A 105 -31.01 35.71 43.53
CA VAL A 105 -31.31 34.44 44.18
C VAL A 105 -31.53 34.74 45.65
N ALA A 106 -32.78 34.58 46.08
CA ALA A 106 -33.16 34.56 47.48
C ALA A 106 -32.37 33.45 48.17
N ALA A 107 -31.62 33.86 49.19
CA ALA A 107 -31.01 32.93 50.14
C ALA A 107 -32.15 32.30 50.97
N ALA A 108 -32.63 31.14 50.53
CA ALA A 108 -33.38 30.24 51.38
C ALA A 108 -32.40 29.26 52.01
N ALA A 109 -32.27 29.32 53.30
CA ALA A 109 -31.54 28.37 54.11
C ALA A 109 -32.06 26.94 53.83
N VAL A 110 -31.24 26.09 53.28
CA VAL A 110 -31.39 24.63 53.35
C VAL A 110 -30.20 24.17 54.14
N THR A 111 -30.36 24.23 55.42
CA THR A 111 -29.63 23.37 56.39
C THR A 111 -30.33 22.02 56.33
N GLU A 112 -29.55 21.01 56.17
CA GLU A 112 -29.83 19.58 56.36
C GLU A 112 -29.64 18.68 55.13
N ALA A 113 -28.76 17.81 55.37
CA ALA A 113 -28.40 16.51 54.81
C ALA A 113 -27.11 16.50 53.99
N ARG A 114 -25.98 16.74 54.65
CA ARG A 114 -24.75 16.02 54.28
C ARG A 114 -24.93 14.54 54.63
N SER A 115 -25.70 13.83 53.85
CA SER A 115 -25.52 12.37 53.72
C SER A 115 -24.39 12.17 52.76
N SER A 116 -23.21 11.90 53.33
CA SER A 116 -22.08 11.31 52.65
C SER A 116 -22.48 9.93 52.11
N HIS A 117 -23.19 9.90 50.97
CA HIS A 117 -23.24 8.68 50.19
C HIS A 117 -21.94 8.67 49.36
N SER A 118 -20.89 8.15 49.97
CA SER A 118 -19.87 7.47 49.20
C SER A 118 -20.59 6.27 48.58
N ALA A 119 -21.12 6.45 47.37
CA ALA A 119 -21.64 5.36 46.59
C ALA A 119 -20.45 4.46 46.25
N THR A 120 -20.09 3.56 47.13
CA THR A 120 -19.35 2.37 46.75
C THR A 120 -20.13 1.74 45.64
N PRO A 121 -19.54 1.54 44.42
CA PRO A 121 -20.28 0.89 43.35
C PRO A 121 -20.85 -0.42 43.89
N PRO A 122 -22.11 -0.75 43.63
CA PRO A 122 -22.69 -1.95 44.16
C PRO A 122 -21.80 -3.13 43.81
N ALA A 123 -21.55 -4.02 44.75
CA ALA A 123 -20.61 -5.16 44.62
C ALA A 123 -20.84 -5.96 43.33
N ALA A 124 -22.07 -5.97 42.83
CA ALA A 124 -22.44 -6.54 41.54
C ALA A 124 -21.81 -5.82 40.32
N ALA A 125 -21.72 -4.49 40.33
CA ALA A 125 -21.06 -3.74 39.25
C ALA A 125 -19.55 -3.97 39.24
N ALA A 126 -18.90 -3.96 40.39
CA ALA A 126 -17.48 -4.27 40.53
C ALA A 126 -17.15 -5.72 40.11
N ALA A 127 -18.02 -6.67 40.42
CA ALA A 127 -17.90 -8.06 39.98
C ALA A 127 -18.08 -8.19 38.43
N ALA A 128 -19.01 -7.47 37.85
CA ALA A 128 -19.21 -7.46 36.39
C ALA A 128 -17.98 -6.83 35.66
N ASP A 129 -17.42 -5.73 36.18
CA ASP A 129 -16.23 -5.10 35.65
C ASP A 129 -15.01 -6.02 35.75
N ALA A 130 -14.85 -6.75 36.85
CA ALA A 130 -13.78 -7.72 37.03
C ALA A 130 -13.93 -8.91 36.06
N ALA A 131 -15.15 -9.43 35.88
CA ALA A 131 -15.44 -10.49 34.91
C ALA A 131 -15.15 -10.03 33.46
N ALA A 132 -15.54 -8.81 33.10
CA ALA A 132 -15.23 -8.22 31.81
C ALA A 132 -13.70 -8.00 31.61
N ALA A 133 -12.97 -7.67 32.66
CA ALA A 133 -11.51 -7.54 32.61
C ALA A 133 -10.84 -8.90 32.40
N LEU A 134 -11.27 -9.94 33.10
CA LEU A 134 -10.78 -11.31 32.93
C LEU A 134 -11.04 -11.83 31.52
N SER A 135 -12.25 -11.66 30.99
CA SER A 135 -12.59 -12.06 29.61
C SER A 135 -11.67 -11.44 28.58
N ARG A 136 -11.27 -10.16 28.73
CA ARG A 136 -10.30 -9.51 27.83
C ARG A 136 -8.92 -10.16 27.92
N VAL A 137 -8.48 -10.54 29.12
CA VAL A 137 -7.19 -11.23 29.34
C VAL A 137 -7.22 -12.64 28.73
N ASP A 138 -8.34 -13.35 28.86
CA ASP A 138 -8.50 -14.69 28.29
C ASP A 138 -8.40 -14.64 26.76
N VAL A 139 -9.11 -13.71 26.10
CA VAL A 139 -9.03 -13.50 24.64
C VAL A 139 -7.60 -13.19 24.19
N LEU A 140 -6.86 -12.34 24.93
CA LEU A 140 -5.46 -12.04 24.61
C LEU A 140 -4.56 -13.27 24.80
N SER A 141 -4.84 -14.09 25.80
CA SER A 141 -4.10 -15.32 26.07
C SER A 141 -4.33 -16.38 24.99
N GLU A 142 -5.58 -16.51 24.50
CA GLU A 142 -5.92 -17.37 23.37
C GLU A 142 -5.23 -16.94 22.07
N ALA A 143 -5.11 -15.62 21.84
CA ALA A 143 -4.42 -15.09 20.67
C ALA A 143 -2.90 -15.24 20.70
N LEU A 144 -2.29 -15.49 21.87
CA LEU A 144 -0.84 -15.48 22.06
C LEU A 144 -0.07 -16.46 21.14
N PRO A 145 -0.49 -17.73 20.93
CA PRO A 145 0.22 -18.66 20.05
C PRO A 145 0.28 -18.16 18.60
N PHE A 146 -0.81 -17.55 18.11
CA PHE A 146 -0.90 -16.98 16.76
C PHE A 146 0.00 -15.74 16.64
N ILE A 147 -0.01 -14.86 17.63
CA ILE A 147 0.90 -13.70 17.68
C ILE A 147 2.35 -14.17 17.63
N GLN A 148 2.72 -15.19 18.41
CA GLN A 148 4.07 -15.76 18.41
C GLN A 148 4.45 -16.36 17.05
N ARG A 149 3.51 -17.05 16.38
CA ARG A 149 3.71 -17.64 15.04
C ARG A 149 4.04 -16.59 14.00
N PHE A 150 3.34 -15.46 14.01
CA PHE A 150 3.49 -14.41 12.99
C PHE A 150 4.44 -13.28 13.39
N LYS A 151 4.91 -13.21 14.63
CA LYS A 151 5.85 -12.18 15.10
C LYS A 151 7.12 -12.17 14.26
N GLY A 152 7.47 -11.01 13.70
CA GLY A 152 8.63 -10.83 12.82
C GLY A 152 8.43 -11.34 11.40
N LYS A 153 7.29 -11.96 11.10
CA LYS A 153 6.95 -12.45 9.76
C LYS A 153 6.30 -11.36 8.91
N THR A 154 6.60 -11.36 7.62
CA THR A 154 5.95 -10.46 6.66
C THR A 154 4.65 -11.09 6.18
N VAL A 155 3.58 -10.32 6.22
CA VAL A 155 2.25 -10.66 5.70
C VAL A 155 1.86 -9.65 4.64
N VAL A 156 1.63 -10.09 3.40
CA VAL A 156 1.19 -9.21 2.32
C VAL A 156 -0.33 -9.26 2.22
N VAL A 157 -0.94 -8.09 2.29
CA VAL A 157 -2.39 -7.91 2.24
C VAL A 157 -2.77 -7.19 0.97
N LYS A 158 -3.52 -7.84 0.09
CA LYS A 158 -4.15 -7.16 -1.05
C LYS A 158 -5.47 -6.56 -0.59
N TYR A 159 -5.64 -5.27 -0.79
CA TYR A 159 -6.81 -4.49 -0.42
C TYR A 159 -7.52 -3.90 -1.64
N GLY A 160 -8.83 -4.13 -1.74
CA GLY A 160 -9.61 -3.68 -2.89
C GLY A 160 -11.09 -4.07 -2.80
N GLY A 161 -11.83 -3.80 -3.87
CA GLY A 161 -13.23 -4.22 -4.00
C GLY A 161 -14.19 -3.54 -3.03
N ALA A 162 -15.11 -4.30 -2.47
CA ALA A 162 -16.16 -3.81 -1.59
C ALA A 162 -15.65 -3.18 -0.29
N ALA A 163 -14.55 -3.72 0.27
CA ALA A 163 -13.92 -3.17 1.49
C ALA A 163 -13.46 -1.71 1.35
N MET A 164 -13.22 -1.24 0.12
CA MET A 164 -12.85 0.17 -0.14
C MET A 164 -14.04 1.11 -0.22
N LYS A 165 -15.27 0.59 -0.37
CA LYS A 165 -16.46 1.41 -0.58
C LYS A 165 -17.10 1.87 0.72
N SER A 166 -16.95 1.09 1.82
CA SER A 166 -17.49 1.41 3.14
C SER A 166 -16.41 2.04 4.02
N PRO A 167 -16.62 3.27 4.54
CA PRO A 167 -15.71 3.89 5.50
C PRO A 167 -15.51 3.04 6.76
N GLU A 168 -16.54 2.32 7.22
CA GLU A 168 -16.51 1.47 8.41
C GLU A 168 -15.59 0.26 8.18
N LEU A 169 -15.73 -0.41 7.02
CA LEU A 169 -14.86 -1.53 6.63
C LEU A 169 -13.43 -1.06 6.41
N GLN A 170 -13.24 0.10 5.79
CA GLN A 170 -11.92 0.70 5.65
C GLN A 170 -11.28 0.94 7.02
N ALA A 171 -12.01 1.55 7.96
CA ALA A 171 -11.53 1.78 9.32
C ALA A 171 -11.22 0.47 10.06
N SER A 172 -11.98 -0.60 9.81
CA SER A 172 -11.72 -1.93 10.37
C SER A 172 -10.39 -2.50 9.86
N VAL A 173 -10.19 -2.53 8.54
CA VAL A 173 -8.93 -3.01 7.93
C VAL A 173 -7.72 -2.20 8.41
N ILE A 174 -7.85 -0.86 8.52
CA ILE A 174 -6.77 -0.01 9.03
C ILE A 174 -6.43 -0.36 10.48
N ARG A 175 -7.44 -0.52 11.35
CA ARG A 175 -7.20 -0.94 12.75
C ARG A 175 -6.53 -2.30 12.85
N ASP A 176 -6.92 -3.24 11.99
CA ASP A 176 -6.30 -4.58 11.93
C ASP A 176 -4.82 -4.49 11.56
N LEU A 177 -4.48 -3.73 10.51
CA LEU A 177 -3.09 -3.53 10.10
C LEU A 177 -2.24 -2.88 11.21
N VAL A 178 -2.80 -1.88 11.90
CA VAL A 178 -2.13 -1.22 13.02
C VAL A 178 -1.91 -2.20 14.18
N LEU A 179 -2.91 -2.99 14.54
CA LEU A 179 -2.79 -3.99 15.60
C LEU A 179 -1.73 -5.05 15.24
N LEU A 180 -1.77 -5.58 14.02
CA LEU A 180 -0.77 -6.54 13.54
C LEU A 180 0.65 -5.97 13.64
N SER A 181 0.84 -4.71 13.22
CA SER A 181 2.12 -4.01 13.36
C SER A 181 2.53 -3.86 14.83
N CYS A 182 1.62 -3.50 15.73
CA CYS A 182 1.88 -3.34 17.16
C CYS A 182 2.33 -4.64 17.82
N VAL A 183 1.77 -5.80 17.41
CA VAL A 183 2.17 -7.11 17.96
C VAL A 183 3.42 -7.69 17.30
N GLY A 184 4.03 -6.95 16.37
CA GLY A 184 5.30 -7.31 15.74
C GLY A 184 5.18 -8.13 14.46
N VAL A 185 3.98 -8.28 13.88
CA VAL A 185 3.80 -8.71 12.49
C VAL A 185 4.25 -7.59 11.55
N ARG A 186 4.73 -7.92 10.37
CA ARG A 186 5.22 -6.96 9.37
C ARG A 186 4.25 -6.89 8.19
N PRO A 187 3.15 -6.10 8.26
CA PRO A 187 2.20 -6.02 7.17
C PRO A 187 2.73 -5.18 6.02
N VAL A 188 2.43 -5.62 4.79
CA VAL A 188 2.64 -4.89 3.54
C VAL A 188 1.28 -4.79 2.86
N LEU A 189 0.81 -3.57 2.59
CA LEU A 189 -0.49 -3.33 1.98
C LEU A 189 -0.33 -3.05 0.48
N VAL A 190 -0.93 -3.89 -0.37
CA VAL A 190 -1.01 -3.68 -1.82
C VAL A 190 -2.44 -3.36 -2.18
N HIS A 191 -2.68 -2.23 -2.86
CA HIS A 191 -4.05 -1.79 -3.09
C HIS A 191 -4.33 -1.50 -4.57
N GLY A 192 -5.57 -1.78 -4.96
CA GLY A 192 -6.19 -1.25 -6.15
C GLY A 192 -7.00 0.02 -5.85
N GLY A 193 -8.02 0.31 -6.65
CA GLY A 193 -8.87 1.49 -6.47
C GLY A 193 -9.93 1.61 -7.55
N GLY A 194 -10.43 0.49 -8.05
CA GLY A 194 -11.41 0.46 -9.14
C GLY A 194 -12.61 1.39 -8.96
N PRO A 195 -13.29 1.40 -7.80
CA PRO A 195 -14.42 2.31 -7.55
C PRO A 195 -14.04 3.79 -7.65
N GLU A 196 -12.88 4.17 -7.13
CA GLU A 196 -12.43 5.55 -7.17
C GLU A 196 -11.99 5.97 -8.58
N ILE A 197 -11.34 5.06 -9.32
CA ILE A 197 -11.02 5.28 -10.73
C ILE A 197 -12.30 5.51 -11.53
N ASN A 198 -13.35 4.68 -11.34
CA ASN A 198 -14.64 4.86 -12.03
C ASN A 198 -15.25 6.22 -11.72
N SER A 199 -15.22 6.65 -10.46
CA SER A 199 -15.72 7.96 -10.05
C SER A 199 -15.00 9.12 -10.76
N TRP A 200 -13.68 9.02 -10.92
CA TRP A 200 -12.91 10.05 -11.60
C TRP A 200 -13.04 10.01 -13.12
N LEU A 201 -13.10 8.81 -13.74
CA LEU A 201 -13.38 8.68 -15.18
C LEU A 201 -14.73 9.33 -15.53
N ALA A 202 -15.78 9.08 -14.72
CA ALA A 202 -17.07 9.71 -14.91
C ALA A 202 -17.01 11.25 -14.83
N ARG A 203 -16.17 11.84 -13.96
CA ARG A 203 -15.97 13.28 -13.86
C ARG A 203 -15.31 13.90 -15.09
N VAL A 204 -14.46 13.14 -15.78
CA VAL A 204 -13.79 13.58 -17.01
C VAL A 204 -14.53 13.11 -18.27
N GLY A 205 -15.75 12.55 -18.14
CA GLY A 205 -16.60 12.15 -19.25
C GLY A 205 -16.16 10.87 -19.97
N VAL A 206 -15.36 10.02 -19.31
CA VAL A 206 -14.89 8.73 -19.84
C VAL A 206 -15.65 7.59 -19.19
N GLU A 207 -16.29 6.74 -20.00
CA GLU A 207 -16.96 5.54 -19.52
C GLU A 207 -15.97 4.40 -19.29
N PRO A 208 -15.94 3.80 -18.07
CA PRO A 208 -15.06 2.69 -17.79
C PRO A 208 -15.50 1.44 -18.55
N GLN A 209 -14.58 0.84 -19.27
CA GLN A 209 -14.79 -0.41 -19.99
C GLN A 209 -13.99 -1.54 -19.35
N PHE A 210 -14.54 -2.76 -19.40
CA PHE A 210 -13.91 -3.95 -18.87
C PHE A 210 -13.98 -5.09 -19.88
N ARG A 211 -12.90 -5.89 -19.92
CA ARG A 211 -12.83 -7.11 -20.72
C ARG A 211 -12.18 -8.20 -19.87
N ASN A 212 -12.84 -9.34 -19.73
CA ASN A 212 -12.38 -10.45 -18.87
C ASN A 212 -12.04 -10.02 -17.43
N GLY A 213 -12.79 -9.05 -16.87
CA GLY A 213 -12.54 -8.51 -15.54
C GLY A 213 -11.39 -7.51 -15.43
N LEU A 214 -10.64 -7.26 -16.52
CA LEU A 214 -9.58 -6.26 -16.59
C LEU A 214 -10.12 -4.95 -17.19
N ARG A 215 -9.67 -3.82 -16.67
CA ARG A 215 -10.05 -2.50 -17.19
C ARG A 215 -9.35 -2.24 -18.50
N VAL A 216 -10.12 -1.95 -19.57
CA VAL A 216 -9.55 -1.37 -20.78
C VAL A 216 -8.95 0.00 -20.42
N THR A 217 -7.68 0.18 -20.69
CA THR A 217 -6.90 1.32 -20.20
C THR A 217 -6.22 2.00 -21.39
N ASP A 218 -6.88 2.96 -22.01
CA ASP A 218 -6.29 3.84 -23.02
C ASP A 218 -5.40 4.91 -22.35
N ALA A 219 -4.82 5.81 -23.11
CA ALA A 219 -3.89 6.82 -22.61
C ALA A 219 -4.55 7.74 -21.57
N VAL A 220 -5.76 8.22 -21.83
CA VAL A 220 -6.50 9.09 -20.89
C VAL A 220 -6.88 8.32 -19.61
N THR A 221 -7.35 7.10 -19.77
CA THR A 221 -7.65 6.23 -18.64
C THR A 221 -6.39 5.94 -17.81
N MET A 222 -5.22 5.75 -18.44
CA MET A 222 -3.96 5.50 -17.72
C MET A 222 -3.54 6.69 -16.87
N GLU A 223 -3.65 7.91 -17.37
CA GLU A 223 -3.40 9.14 -16.60
C GLU A 223 -4.30 9.20 -15.34
N VAL A 224 -5.60 8.96 -15.52
CA VAL A 224 -6.56 8.93 -14.41
C VAL A 224 -6.22 7.83 -13.41
N VAL A 225 -5.89 6.62 -13.89
CA VAL A 225 -5.48 5.50 -13.05
C VAL A 225 -4.27 5.87 -12.20
N GLU A 226 -3.23 6.43 -12.81
CA GLU A 226 -2.01 6.83 -12.09
C GLU A 226 -2.30 7.91 -11.05
N MET A 227 -2.98 9.01 -11.42
CA MET A 227 -3.32 10.09 -10.49
C MET A 227 -4.17 9.58 -9.31
N VAL A 228 -5.16 8.74 -9.58
CA VAL A 228 -6.09 8.24 -8.57
C VAL A 228 -5.42 7.24 -7.65
N LEU A 229 -4.72 6.25 -8.19
CA LEU A 229 -4.10 5.21 -7.36
C LEU A 229 -2.94 5.78 -6.53
N VAL A 230 -2.01 6.49 -7.17
CA VAL A 230 -0.78 6.96 -6.51
C VAL A 230 -1.03 8.21 -5.67
N GLY A 231 -1.78 9.17 -6.19
CA GLY A 231 -2.02 10.44 -5.52
C GLY A 231 -3.13 10.37 -4.48
N LYS A 232 -4.31 9.85 -4.85
CA LYS A 232 -5.49 9.90 -3.98
C LYS A 232 -5.59 8.70 -3.05
N VAL A 233 -5.76 7.50 -3.59
CA VAL A 233 -6.04 6.30 -2.78
C VAL A 233 -4.86 5.95 -1.88
N ASN A 234 -3.66 5.89 -2.44
CA ASN A 234 -2.44 5.58 -1.70
C ASN A 234 -2.23 6.53 -0.52
N LYS A 235 -2.27 7.84 -0.76
CA LYS A 235 -2.02 8.84 0.29
C LYS A 235 -3.13 8.92 1.32
N GLN A 236 -4.37 8.62 0.95
CA GLN A 236 -5.47 8.47 1.89
C GLN A 236 -5.22 7.29 2.85
N LEU A 237 -4.83 6.11 2.34
CA LEU A 237 -4.51 4.94 3.16
C LEU A 237 -3.33 5.21 4.10
N VAL A 238 -2.24 5.80 3.58
CA VAL A 238 -1.09 6.21 4.40
C VAL A 238 -1.50 7.14 5.54
N SER A 239 -2.34 8.14 5.25
CA SER A 239 -2.83 9.08 6.26
C SER A 239 -3.66 8.38 7.32
N LEU A 240 -4.59 7.50 6.92
CA LEU A 240 -5.44 6.75 7.85
C LEU A 240 -4.64 5.83 8.78
N ILE A 241 -3.66 5.10 8.24
CA ILE A 241 -2.76 4.25 9.03
C ILE A 241 -1.97 5.10 10.02
N SER A 242 -1.41 6.23 9.56
CA SER A 242 -0.60 7.12 10.41
C SER A 242 -1.43 7.77 11.53
N LEU A 243 -2.66 8.21 11.23
CA LEU A 243 -3.59 8.73 12.24
C LEU A 243 -4.03 7.66 13.24
N SER A 244 -4.00 6.39 12.86
CA SER A 244 -4.35 5.26 13.72
C SER A 244 -3.18 4.73 14.55
N GLY A 245 -1.99 5.36 14.47
CA GLY A 245 -0.86 5.12 15.39
C GLY A 245 0.25 4.22 14.86
N ALA A 246 0.24 3.81 13.58
CA ALA A 246 1.37 3.16 12.93
C ALA A 246 2.05 4.09 11.92
N THR A 247 3.29 3.82 11.55
CA THR A 247 3.97 4.57 10.50
C THR A 247 3.80 3.86 9.16
N ALA A 248 3.31 4.56 8.14
CA ALA A 248 3.13 4.02 6.80
C ALA A 248 3.92 4.81 5.75
N VAL A 249 4.41 4.10 4.73
CA VAL A 249 5.13 4.69 3.59
C VAL A 249 4.41 4.31 2.31
N GLY A 250 3.93 5.33 1.59
CA GLY A 250 3.22 5.13 0.33
C GLY A 250 4.16 5.10 -0.86
N LEU A 251 4.05 4.04 -1.65
CA LEU A 251 4.83 3.76 -2.86
C LEU A 251 3.91 3.33 -4.00
N CYS A 252 4.45 3.35 -5.20
CA CYS A 252 3.89 2.63 -6.36
C CYS A 252 4.99 1.80 -7.03
N GLY A 253 4.64 1.01 -8.03
CA GLY A 253 5.62 0.18 -8.73
C GLY A 253 6.74 0.95 -9.42
N LYS A 254 6.53 2.23 -9.76
CA LYS A 254 7.53 3.09 -10.39
C LYS A 254 8.61 3.54 -9.41
N ASP A 255 8.30 3.63 -8.10
CA ASP A 255 9.24 4.09 -7.08
C ASP A 255 10.40 3.09 -6.94
N ALA A 256 11.63 3.57 -7.11
CA ALA A 256 12.84 2.75 -7.10
C ALA A 256 12.78 1.52 -8.04
N ARG A 257 11.93 1.55 -9.08
CA ARG A 257 11.66 0.40 -9.96
C ARG A 257 11.19 -0.85 -9.20
N LEU A 258 10.40 -0.65 -8.16
CA LEU A 258 9.86 -1.72 -7.31
C LEU A 258 9.16 -2.79 -8.14
N LEU A 259 8.33 -2.38 -9.11
CA LEU A 259 7.70 -3.27 -10.08
C LEU A 259 8.11 -2.84 -11.49
N THR A 260 8.71 -3.74 -12.24
CA THR A 260 8.90 -3.58 -13.67
C THR A 260 7.75 -4.28 -14.39
N ALA A 261 7.08 -3.57 -15.27
CA ALA A 261 5.97 -4.08 -16.07
C ALA A 261 6.44 -4.58 -17.44
N ARG A 262 5.60 -5.39 -18.06
CA ARG A 262 5.57 -5.66 -19.51
C ARG A 262 4.13 -5.52 -20.00
N PRO A 263 3.90 -5.19 -21.26
CA PRO A 263 2.55 -5.20 -21.82
C PRO A 263 1.85 -6.54 -21.57
N SER A 264 0.54 -6.50 -21.28
CA SER A 264 -0.28 -7.71 -21.24
C SER A 264 -0.25 -8.39 -22.63
N PRO A 265 -0.32 -9.73 -22.73
CA PRO A 265 -0.51 -10.43 -24.00
C PRO A 265 -1.70 -9.88 -24.81
N ASP A 266 -2.74 -9.44 -24.11
CA ASP A 266 -3.95 -8.86 -24.69
C ASP A 266 -3.87 -7.32 -24.88
N ALA A 267 -2.69 -6.72 -24.88
CA ALA A 267 -2.49 -5.27 -24.93
C ALA A 267 -3.20 -4.61 -26.13
N ALA A 268 -3.30 -5.29 -27.29
CA ALA A 268 -4.04 -4.80 -28.44
C ALA A 268 -5.51 -4.48 -28.13
N SER A 269 -6.10 -5.15 -27.14
CA SER A 269 -7.50 -4.99 -26.74
C SER A 269 -7.69 -4.30 -25.40
N LEU A 270 -6.65 -4.27 -24.54
CA LEU A 270 -6.68 -3.73 -23.19
C LEU A 270 -5.92 -2.40 -23.04
N GLY A 271 -5.09 -2.02 -24.04
CA GLY A 271 -4.26 -0.82 -23.99
C GLY A 271 -3.13 -0.94 -22.94
N PHE A 272 -2.98 0.05 -22.07
CA PHE A 272 -1.92 0.13 -21.07
C PHE A 272 -2.20 -0.73 -19.84
N VAL A 273 -2.63 -1.96 -20.04
CA VAL A 273 -2.67 -3.00 -19.01
C VAL A 273 -1.37 -3.79 -19.07
N GLY A 274 -0.75 -3.98 -17.93
CA GLY A 274 0.54 -4.66 -17.84
C GLY A 274 0.52 -5.87 -16.90
N GLU A 275 1.53 -6.72 -17.09
CA GLU A 275 1.91 -7.80 -16.17
C GLU A 275 3.20 -7.44 -15.46
N VAL A 276 3.38 -7.93 -14.25
CA VAL A 276 4.65 -7.80 -13.51
C VAL A 276 5.68 -8.71 -14.15
N SER A 277 6.78 -8.15 -14.64
CA SER A 277 7.92 -8.90 -15.18
C SER A 277 9.02 -9.11 -14.15
N ARG A 278 9.18 -8.17 -13.22
CA ARG A 278 10.19 -8.22 -12.15
C ARG A 278 9.72 -7.41 -10.94
N VAL A 279 10.07 -7.88 -9.74
CA VAL A 279 9.94 -7.13 -8.49
C VAL A 279 11.33 -6.94 -7.89
N ASP A 280 11.68 -5.71 -7.54
CA ASP A 280 12.89 -5.39 -6.79
C ASP A 280 12.51 -4.98 -5.35
N PRO A 281 12.63 -5.88 -4.36
CA PRO A 281 12.23 -5.60 -2.99
C PRO A 281 13.23 -4.75 -2.21
N THR A 282 14.30 -4.25 -2.84
CA THR A 282 15.39 -3.54 -2.17
C THR A 282 14.89 -2.30 -1.41
N VAL A 283 13.91 -1.58 -1.97
CA VAL A 283 13.31 -0.42 -1.31
C VAL A 283 12.37 -0.82 -0.17
N LEU A 284 11.74 -2.01 -0.25
CA LEU A 284 10.75 -2.44 0.75
C LEU A 284 11.40 -2.96 2.03
N ARG A 285 12.52 -3.67 1.92
CA ARG A 285 13.18 -4.31 3.08
C ARG A 285 13.51 -3.33 4.20
N PRO A 286 14.18 -2.19 3.97
CA PRO A 286 14.47 -1.23 5.03
C PRO A 286 13.21 -0.65 5.67
N ILE A 287 12.14 -0.44 4.90
CA ILE A 287 10.86 0.08 5.40
C ILE A 287 10.21 -0.95 6.33
N ILE A 288 10.16 -2.21 5.90
CA ILE A 288 9.61 -3.33 6.67
C ILE A 288 10.43 -3.56 7.95
N ASP A 289 11.77 -3.56 7.85
CA ASP A 289 12.67 -3.81 8.97
C ASP A 289 12.65 -2.68 10.00
N ALA A 290 12.34 -1.45 9.57
CA ALA A 290 12.11 -0.32 10.46
C ALA A 290 10.73 -0.37 11.16
N GLY A 291 9.90 -1.40 10.91
CA GLY A 291 8.56 -1.55 11.47
C GLY A 291 7.52 -0.62 10.84
N HIS A 292 7.80 -0.07 9.65
CA HIS A 292 6.84 0.75 8.91
C HIS A 292 6.02 -0.12 7.96
N ILE A 293 4.81 0.32 7.66
CA ILE A 293 3.88 -0.37 6.76
C ILE A 293 4.02 0.21 5.34
N PRO A 294 4.63 -0.53 4.38
CA PRO A 294 4.59 -0.13 2.97
C PRO A 294 3.15 -0.21 2.45
N VAL A 295 2.70 0.83 1.75
CA VAL A 295 1.40 0.92 1.09
C VAL A 295 1.65 1.09 -0.41
N ILE A 296 1.36 0.08 -1.23
CA ILE A 296 1.82 0.00 -2.60
C ILE A 296 0.63 0.11 -3.56
N ALA A 297 0.63 1.14 -4.39
CA ALA A 297 -0.31 1.31 -5.49
C ALA A 297 0.15 0.50 -6.73
N THR A 298 -0.79 -0.11 -7.42
CA THR A 298 -0.52 -1.05 -8.52
C THR A 298 -0.40 -0.36 -9.88
N VAL A 299 0.47 0.63 -9.94
CA VAL A 299 0.96 1.28 -11.16
C VAL A 299 2.45 0.99 -11.29
N ALA A 300 2.87 0.46 -12.43
CA ALA A 300 4.27 0.14 -12.70
C ALA A 300 4.71 0.69 -14.05
N ALA A 301 6.00 0.68 -14.33
CA ALA A 301 6.52 1.06 -15.65
C ALA A 301 7.35 -0.09 -16.25
N ASP A 302 7.43 -0.11 -17.58
CA ASP A 302 8.39 -0.96 -18.27
C ASP A 302 9.81 -0.37 -18.25
N GLU A 303 10.75 -1.05 -18.89
CA GLU A 303 12.15 -0.60 -18.95
C GLU A 303 12.31 0.73 -19.72
N ALA A 304 11.37 1.09 -20.59
CA ALA A 304 11.35 2.35 -21.33
C ALA A 304 10.67 3.49 -20.57
N GLY A 305 10.03 3.20 -19.40
CA GLY A 305 9.34 4.19 -18.58
C GLY A 305 7.85 4.33 -18.89
N GLN A 306 7.30 3.52 -19.81
CA GLN A 306 5.87 3.52 -20.11
C GLN A 306 5.10 2.98 -18.90
N ALA A 307 4.11 3.74 -18.42
CA ALA A 307 3.26 3.34 -17.31
C ALA A 307 2.19 2.33 -17.70
N TYR A 308 1.91 1.38 -16.80
CA TYR A 308 0.89 0.35 -16.95
C TYR A 308 0.03 0.23 -15.69
N ASN A 309 -1.25 -0.03 -15.92
CA ASN A 309 -2.21 -0.44 -14.90
C ASN A 309 -2.04 -1.94 -14.62
N ILE A 310 -1.65 -2.29 -13.40
CA ILE A 310 -1.37 -3.67 -13.00
C ILE A 310 -2.53 -4.22 -12.17
N ASN A 311 -2.91 -5.48 -12.42
CA ASN A 311 -3.88 -6.16 -11.56
C ASN A 311 -3.35 -6.27 -10.12
N ALA A 312 -4.17 -5.86 -9.15
CA ALA A 312 -3.74 -5.76 -7.76
C ALA A 312 -3.52 -7.14 -7.09
N ASP A 313 -4.27 -8.17 -7.48
CA ASP A 313 -4.06 -9.53 -6.97
C ASP A 313 -2.71 -10.05 -7.45
N THR A 314 -2.43 -9.92 -8.75
CA THR A 314 -1.14 -10.31 -9.35
C THR A 314 0.03 -9.56 -8.72
N ALA A 315 -0.07 -8.23 -8.61
CA ALA A 315 1.00 -7.43 -7.99
C ALA A 315 1.27 -7.86 -6.55
N ALA A 316 0.21 -8.13 -5.77
CA ALA A 316 0.35 -8.58 -4.39
C ALA A 316 1.04 -9.94 -4.29
N GLY A 317 0.71 -10.88 -5.17
CA GLY A 317 1.35 -12.20 -5.23
C GLY A 317 2.84 -12.11 -5.54
N GLU A 318 3.21 -11.34 -6.56
CA GLU A 318 4.62 -11.15 -6.96
C GLU A 318 5.43 -10.41 -5.87
N ILE A 319 4.83 -9.40 -5.22
CA ILE A 319 5.46 -8.72 -4.08
C ILE A 319 5.63 -9.70 -2.91
N ALA A 320 4.60 -10.51 -2.58
CA ALA A 320 4.67 -11.48 -1.50
C ALA A 320 5.82 -12.49 -1.70
N ALA A 321 5.99 -12.98 -2.92
CA ALA A 321 7.10 -13.85 -3.29
C ALA A 321 8.46 -13.13 -3.13
N ALA A 322 8.59 -11.90 -3.64
CA ALA A 322 9.85 -11.15 -3.61
C ALA A 322 10.31 -10.79 -2.18
N VAL A 323 9.37 -10.47 -1.27
CA VAL A 323 9.68 -10.20 0.14
C VAL A 323 9.74 -11.46 1.00
N ARG A 324 9.47 -12.65 0.42
CA ARG A 324 9.38 -13.94 1.12
C ARG A 324 8.36 -13.90 2.26
N ALA A 325 7.15 -13.49 1.91
CA ALA A 325 6.07 -13.38 2.88
C ALA A 325 5.70 -14.74 3.47
N GLU A 326 5.39 -14.77 4.75
CA GLU A 326 4.82 -15.94 5.42
C GLU A 326 3.41 -16.23 4.91
N LYS A 327 2.63 -15.16 4.66
CA LYS A 327 1.25 -15.30 4.19
C LYS A 327 0.87 -14.20 3.22
N LEU A 328 0.11 -14.58 2.18
CA LEU A 328 -0.58 -13.66 1.27
C LEU A 328 -2.07 -13.66 1.61
N LEU A 329 -2.66 -12.50 1.83
CA LEU A 329 -4.10 -12.34 2.10
C LEU A 329 -4.74 -11.54 0.97
N LEU A 330 -5.72 -12.13 0.28
CA LEU A 330 -6.52 -11.46 -0.74
C LEU A 330 -7.89 -11.11 -0.17
N LEU A 331 -8.10 -9.83 0.20
CA LEU A 331 -9.42 -9.34 0.58
C LEU A 331 -10.28 -9.19 -0.67
N THR A 332 -11.44 -9.80 -0.65
CA THR A 332 -12.39 -9.84 -1.76
C THR A 332 -13.82 -9.58 -1.27
N ASP A 333 -14.78 -9.65 -2.16
CA ASP A 333 -16.21 -9.49 -1.90
C ASP A 333 -16.99 -10.80 -1.86
N VAL A 334 -16.27 -11.92 -1.69
CA VAL A 334 -16.83 -13.26 -1.50
C VAL A 334 -16.19 -13.94 -0.30
N SER A 335 -16.88 -14.92 0.28
CA SER A 335 -16.45 -15.61 1.51
C SER A 335 -15.17 -16.43 1.32
N GLY A 336 -14.84 -16.83 0.10
CA GLY A 336 -13.73 -17.71 -0.25
C GLY A 336 -14.12 -18.63 -1.40
N ILE A 337 -13.48 -19.80 -1.48
CA ILE A 337 -13.83 -20.83 -2.46
C ILE A 337 -14.95 -21.67 -1.90
N LEU A 338 -16.04 -21.81 -2.65
CA LEU A 338 -17.17 -22.68 -2.32
C LEU A 338 -17.03 -24.02 -3.05
N ALA A 339 -17.36 -25.12 -2.38
CA ALA A 339 -17.45 -26.44 -3.03
C ALA A 339 -18.63 -26.52 -3.99
N ASP A 340 -19.72 -25.81 -3.64
CA ASP A 340 -20.89 -25.55 -4.48
C ASP A 340 -21.13 -24.04 -4.51
N ARG A 341 -21.20 -23.45 -5.71
CA ARG A 341 -21.37 -22.00 -5.88
C ARG A 341 -22.72 -21.47 -5.38
N ASP A 342 -23.72 -22.31 -5.39
CA ASP A 342 -25.08 -21.97 -5.02
C ASP A 342 -25.34 -22.18 -3.51
N ASP A 343 -24.41 -22.83 -2.80
CA ASP A 343 -24.47 -23.05 -1.35
C ASP A 343 -23.39 -22.24 -0.61
N PRO A 344 -23.75 -21.11 0.03
CA PRO A 344 -22.83 -20.33 0.85
C PRO A 344 -22.24 -21.09 2.05
N ALA A 345 -22.89 -22.16 2.51
CA ALA A 345 -22.41 -22.98 3.62
C ALA A 345 -21.30 -23.97 3.19
N SER A 346 -21.09 -24.13 1.89
CA SER A 346 -20.08 -25.03 1.30
C SER A 346 -18.68 -24.44 1.25
N LEU A 347 -18.36 -23.46 2.11
CA LEU A 347 -17.05 -22.81 2.15
C LEU A 347 -15.94 -23.82 2.44
N VAL A 348 -14.98 -23.92 1.53
CA VAL A 348 -13.77 -24.74 1.67
C VAL A 348 -12.78 -23.97 2.54
N LYS A 349 -12.57 -24.43 3.77
CA LYS A 349 -11.70 -23.76 4.74
C LYS A 349 -10.22 -23.87 4.38
N GLU A 350 -9.78 -25.04 3.91
CA GLU A 350 -8.41 -25.32 3.53
C GLU A 350 -8.37 -26.22 2.30
N VAL A 351 -7.45 -25.93 1.39
CA VAL A 351 -7.24 -26.72 0.17
C VAL A 351 -5.78 -26.58 -0.28
N ASP A 352 -5.18 -27.69 -0.74
CA ASP A 352 -3.86 -27.68 -1.34
C ASP A 352 -3.89 -27.22 -2.81
N VAL A 353 -2.73 -26.88 -3.36
CA VAL A 353 -2.59 -26.46 -4.78
C VAL A 353 -3.17 -27.50 -5.74
N ALA A 354 -3.03 -28.79 -5.45
CA ALA A 354 -3.56 -29.86 -6.29
C ALA A 354 -5.10 -29.87 -6.24
N GLY A 355 -5.70 -29.69 -5.06
CA GLY A 355 -7.14 -29.56 -4.87
C GLY A 355 -7.72 -28.34 -5.60
N VAL A 356 -7.05 -27.18 -5.51
CA VAL A 356 -7.46 -25.99 -6.27
C VAL A 356 -7.50 -26.27 -7.77
N ARG A 357 -6.46 -26.92 -8.32
CA ARG A 357 -6.41 -27.27 -9.76
C ARG A 357 -7.54 -28.23 -10.15
N ARG A 358 -7.86 -29.22 -9.30
CA ARG A 358 -9.01 -30.12 -9.53
C ARG A 358 -10.32 -29.33 -9.53
N MET A 359 -10.54 -28.45 -8.55
CA MET A 359 -11.77 -27.63 -8.48
C MET A 359 -11.94 -26.70 -9.69
N VAL A 360 -10.85 -26.17 -10.24
CA VAL A 360 -10.86 -25.38 -11.49
C VAL A 360 -11.24 -26.27 -12.67
N ALA A 361 -10.62 -27.45 -12.80
CA ALA A 361 -10.90 -28.41 -13.88
C ALA A 361 -12.35 -28.93 -13.84
N GLU A 362 -12.90 -29.14 -12.64
CA GLU A 362 -14.31 -29.54 -12.41
C GLU A 362 -15.31 -28.39 -12.61
N GLY A 363 -14.83 -27.17 -12.89
CA GLY A 363 -15.67 -26.00 -13.07
C GLY A 363 -16.30 -25.44 -11.76
N LYS A 364 -15.91 -25.95 -10.59
CA LYS A 364 -16.35 -25.44 -9.27
C LYS A 364 -15.81 -24.04 -9.01
N VAL A 365 -14.59 -23.77 -9.43
CA VAL A 365 -13.97 -22.45 -9.40
C VAL A 365 -14.08 -21.82 -10.79
N GLY A 366 -14.61 -20.58 -10.89
CA GLY A 366 -14.80 -19.92 -12.17
C GLY A 366 -14.94 -18.41 -12.06
N GLY A 367 -15.05 -17.75 -13.23
CA GLY A 367 -15.24 -16.30 -13.31
C GLY A 367 -14.12 -15.52 -12.64
N GLY A 368 -14.46 -14.51 -11.85
CA GLY A 368 -13.51 -13.64 -11.14
C GLY A 368 -12.68 -14.34 -10.04
N MET A 369 -13.01 -15.59 -9.68
CA MET A 369 -12.23 -16.36 -8.70
C MET A 369 -10.98 -16.97 -9.33
N ILE A 370 -11.01 -17.34 -10.63
CA ILE A 370 -9.86 -17.97 -11.34
C ILE A 370 -8.59 -17.14 -11.18
N PRO A 371 -8.53 -15.84 -11.53
CA PRO A 371 -7.29 -15.07 -11.39
C PRO A 371 -6.79 -14.95 -9.96
N LYS A 372 -7.69 -15.03 -8.96
CA LYS A 372 -7.32 -15.01 -7.54
C LYS A 372 -6.63 -16.29 -7.11
N VAL A 373 -7.22 -17.45 -7.45
CA VAL A 373 -6.61 -18.74 -7.12
C VAL A 373 -5.30 -18.95 -7.88
N GLU A 374 -5.23 -18.53 -9.12
CA GLU A 374 -3.97 -18.57 -9.91
C GLU A 374 -2.88 -17.71 -9.28
N CYS A 375 -3.22 -16.51 -8.79
CA CYS A 375 -2.31 -15.65 -8.04
C CYS A 375 -1.79 -16.37 -6.79
N CYS A 376 -2.68 -16.98 -5.98
CA CYS A 376 -2.29 -17.70 -4.78
C CYS A 376 -1.38 -18.89 -5.10
N VAL A 377 -1.75 -19.70 -6.09
CA VAL A 377 -0.95 -20.87 -6.53
C VAL A 377 0.44 -20.42 -7.00
N ARG A 378 0.51 -19.34 -7.77
CA ARG A 378 1.79 -18.79 -8.26
C ARG A 378 2.65 -18.27 -7.12
N ALA A 379 2.08 -17.55 -6.17
CA ALA A 379 2.79 -17.02 -5.01
C ALA A 379 3.38 -18.15 -4.15
N ILE A 380 2.60 -19.21 -3.90
CA ILE A 380 3.07 -20.40 -3.17
C ILE A 380 4.19 -21.10 -3.93
N ALA A 381 4.05 -21.30 -5.24
CA ALA A 381 5.10 -21.90 -6.07
C ALA A 381 6.41 -21.09 -6.06
N GLN A 382 6.35 -19.79 -5.76
CA GLN A 382 7.50 -18.89 -5.64
C GLN A 382 8.02 -18.77 -4.19
N GLY A 383 7.46 -19.53 -3.23
CA GLY A 383 7.98 -19.65 -1.87
C GLY A 383 7.22 -18.89 -0.79
N VAL A 384 6.02 -18.37 -1.07
CA VAL A 384 5.09 -17.91 -0.04
C VAL A 384 4.54 -19.14 0.69
N THR A 385 4.55 -19.14 2.02
CA THR A 385 4.19 -20.33 2.81
C THR A 385 2.71 -20.70 2.64
N THR A 386 1.81 -19.73 2.76
CA THR A 386 0.36 -19.94 2.57
C THR A 386 -0.29 -18.70 1.93
N ALA A 387 -1.42 -18.91 1.26
CA ALA A 387 -2.24 -17.81 0.75
C ALA A 387 -3.70 -18.00 1.17
N SER A 388 -4.41 -16.91 1.48
CA SER A 388 -5.83 -17.00 1.83
C SER A 388 -6.65 -15.99 1.05
N ILE A 389 -7.84 -16.43 0.63
CA ILE A 389 -8.88 -15.60 0.02
C ILE A 389 -9.93 -15.38 1.08
N ILE A 390 -10.12 -14.13 1.52
CA ILE A 390 -10.97 -13.79 2.66
C ILE A 390 -12.00 -12.72 2.32
N ASP A 391 -13.13 -12.72 3.02
CA ASP A 391 -14.19 -11.75 2.83
C ASP A 391 -13.84 -10.40 3.48
N GLY A 392 -13.54 -9.41 2.66
CA GLY A 392 -13.27 -8.04 3.11
C GLY A 392 -14.52 -7.27 3.58
N ARG A 393 -15.73 -7.86 3.49
CA ARG A 393 -16.96 -7.28 4.01
C ARG A 393 -17.17 -7.64 5.50
N VAL A 394 -16.44 -8.62 6.00
CA VAL A 394 -16.48 -9.01 7.41
C VAL A 394 -15.55 -8.08 8.20
N PRO A 395 -16.04 -7.36 9.22
CA PRO A 395 -15.20 -6.57 10.08
C PRO A 395 -14.11 -7.43 10.74
N HIS A 396 -12.90 -6.88 10.84
CA HIS A 396 -11.74 -7.57 11.44
C HIS A 396 -11.35 -8.90 10.76
N SER A 397 -11.67 -9.06 9.47
CA SER A 397 -11.36 -10.29 8.73
C SER A 397 -9.88 -10.65 8.71
N LEU A 398 -8.97 -9.65 8.76
CA LEU A 398 -7.53 -9.89 8.84
C LEU A 398 -7.13 -10.53 10.16
N LEU A 399 -7.69 -10.04 11.28
CA LEU A 399 -7.40 -10.58 12.61
C LEU A 399 -8.00 -11.97 12.77
N LEU A 400 -9.25 -12.16 12.33
CA LEU A 400 -9.91 -13.46 12.36
C LEU A 400 -9.12 -14.52 11.57
N GLU A 401 -8.56 -14.14 10.40
CA GLU A 401 -7.76 -15.04 9.58
C GLU A 401 -6.39 -15.37 10.19
N LEU A 402 -5.76 -14.41 10.88
CA LEU A 402 -4.39 -14.58 11.38
C LEU A 402 -4.33 -15.03 12.84
N LEU A 403 -5.33 -14.67 13.64
CA LEU A 403 -5.29 -14.83 15.10
C LEU A 403 -6.33 -15.82 15.64
N THR A 404 -6.94 -16.63 14.76
CA THR A 404 -7.86 -17.72 15.17
C THR A 404 -7.57 -19.00 14.38
N ASP A 405 -7.97 -20.15 14.93
CA ASP A 405 -7.82 -21.47 14.29
C ASP A 405 -8.67 -21.64 13.04
N GLN A 406 -9.88 -21.07 13.06
CA GLN A 406 -10.87 -21.34 12.00
C GLN A 406 -10.69 -20.45 10.77
N GLY A 407 -10.01 -19.28 10.93
CA GLY A 407 -9.95 -18.30 9.85
C GLY A 407 -11.34 -17.83 9.36
N THR A 408 -11.35 -16.98 8.35
CA THR A 408 -12.61 -16.45 7.77
C THR A 408 -12.86 -16.85 6.32
N GLY A 409 -11.85 -17.35 5.65
CA GLY A 409 -11.89 -17.60 4.22
C GLY A 409 -11.44 -19.00 3.83
N THR A 410 -10.83 -19.09 2.67
CA THR A 410 -10.16 -20.29 2.17
C THR A 410 -8.66 -20.12 2.24
N MET A 411 -7.98 -20.97 3.00
CA MET A 411 -6.53 -21.06 3.02
C MET A 411 -6.06 -22.04 1.94
N ILE A 412 -5.07 -21.62 1.14
CA ILE A 412 -4.41 -22.44 0.13
C ILE A 412 -2.99 -22.72 0.61
N THR A 413 -2.63 -24.02 0.61
CA THR A 413 -1.34 -24.53 1.04
C THR A 413 -0.58 -25.19 -0.11
N GLY A 414 0.75 -25.32 0.04
CA GLY A 414 1.63 -25.93 -0.96
C GLY A 414 1.53 -27.44 -1.09
#